data_2c44d3df89b3f22960654b3edb55ec5b
#
_entry.id   2c44d3df89b3f22960654b3edb55ec5b
#
_cell.length_a   1.000
_cell.length_b   1.000
_cell.length_c   1.000
_cell.angle_alpha   90.00
_cell.angle_beta   90.00
_cell.angle_gamma   90.00
#
_symmetry.space_group_name_H-M   'P 1'
#
loop_
_entity.id
_entity.type
_entity.pdbx_description
1 polymer ?
#
loop_
_entity_poly.entity_id
_entity_poly.type
_entity_poly.pdbx_seq_one_letter_code
_entity_poly.pdbx_strand_id
1 'polypeptide(L)'
;MILFKDLKVKIDDKMIINNFNLEVSPGELHVIMGPNGSGKSTLAYTIAGHPKYSIESGEIIYKKELINDMSPEERSGNGIFLSLQYPISIPGVKNIYFLKSAINSLRKFHGKDEIDTIDFLKLVRGLLPLVGLDESFLHRSVNDGFSGGEKKRNEI
;
A
#
# COMPACT_ATOMS: atom_id res chain seq x y z
N MET A 1 -5.81 4.20 14.22
CA MET A 1 -6.93 5.12 14.01
C MET A 1 -6.70 5.89 12.72
N ILE A 2 -7.72 5.95 11.87
CA ILE A 2 -7.76 6.87 10.73
C ILE A 2 -9.08 7.63 10.78
N LEU A 3 -9.06 8.92 10.50
CA LEU A 3 -10.22 9.81 10.57
C LEU A 3 -10.28 10.66 9.30
N PHE A 4 -11.45 10.70 8.68
CA PHE A 4 -11.78 11.53 7.53
C PHE A 4 -12.78 12.59 7.97
N LYS A 5 -12.48 13.87 7.68
CA LYS A 5 -13.36 15.00 7.97
C LYS A 5 -13.65 15.76 6.69
N ASP A 6 -14.91 15.82 6.31
CA ASP A 6 -15.44 16.59 5.18
C ASP A 6 -14.62 16.44 3.89
N LEU A 7 -14.07 15.22 3.69
CA LEU A 7 -13.14 14.94 2.61
C LEU A 7 -13.79 15.09 1.24
N LYS A 8 -13.15 15.87 0.38
CA LYS A 8 -13.48 16.02 -1.03
C LYS A 8 -12.28 15.65 -1.90
N VAL A 9 -12.51 14.78 -2.87
CA VAL A 9 -11.45 14.28 -3.77
C VAL A 9 -11.87 14.41 -5.22
N LYS A 10 -10.93 14.91 -6.03
CA LYS A 10 -11.04 15.02 -7.48
C LYS A 10 -10.12 14.05 -8.20
N ILE A 11 -10.53 13.67 -9.39
CA ILE A 11 -9.68 13.08 -10.44
C ILE A 11 -9.78 14.02 -11.62
N ASP A 12 -8.67 14.60 -12.04
CA ASP A 12 -8.64 15.71 -12.99
C ASP A 12 -9.62 16.81 -12.51
N ASP A 13 -10.59 17.21 -13.31
CA ASP A 13 -11.57 18.25 -12.93
C ASP A 13 -12.88 17.68 -12.34
N LYS A 14 -12.99 16.35 -12.19
CA LYS A 14 -14.22 15.71 -11.73
C LYS A 14 -14.18 15.39 -10.24
N MET A 15 -15.15 15.95 -9.49
CA MET A 15 -15.38 15.57 -8.08
C MET A 15 -15.92 14.14 -8.01
N ILE A 16 -15.21 13.27 -7.29
CA ILE A 16 -15.58 11.85 -7.11
C ILE A 16 -16.05 11.58 -5.68
N ILE A 17 -15.35 12.13 -4.70
CA ILE A 17 -15.74 12.02 -3.28
C ILE A 17 -16.15 13.42 -2.84
N ASN A 18 -17.31 13.52 -2.23
CA ASN A 18 -17.86 14.79 -1.77
C ASN A 18 -18.39 14.64 -0.33
N ASN A 19 -17.78 15.38 0.57
CA ASN A 19 -18.14 15.44 1.99
C ASN A 19 -18.14 14.07 2.69
N PHE A 20 -17.05 13.31 2.52
CA PHE A 20 -16.89 11.99 3.14
C PHE A 20 -16.37 12.13 4.57
N ASN A 21 -17.09 11.51 5.52
CA ASN A 21 -16.73 11.47 6.93
C ASN A 21 -16.72 10.01 7.39
N LEU A 22 -15.65 9.59 8.05
CA LEU A 22 -15.50 8.26 8.62
C LEU A 22 -14.42 8.27 9.69
N GLU A 23 -14.66 7.56 10.78
CA GLU A 23 -13.63 7.24 11.76
C GLU A 23 -13.47 5.72 11.86
N VAL A 24 -12.22 5.25 11.81
CA VAL A 24 -11.85 3.84 12.01
C VAL A 24 -10.89 3.77 13.18
N SER A 25 -11.33 3.16 14.27
CA SER A 25 -10.52 2.99 15.48
C SER A 25 -9.52 1.83 15.35
N PRO A 26 -8.49 1.78 16.19
CA PRO A 26 -7.56 0.64 16.19
C PRO A 26 -8.29 -0.69 16.46
N GLY A 27 -7.97 -1.70 15.64
CA GLY A 27 -8.57 -3.04 15.74
C GLY A 27 -9.92 -3.20 15.06
N GLU A 28 -10.50 -2.13 14.50
CA GLU A 28 -11.75 -2.22 13.74
C GLU A 28 -11.50 -2.64 12.28
N LEU A 29 -12.46 -3.39 11.74
CA LEU A 29 -12.56 -3.74 10.33
C LEU A 29 -13.77 -3.00 9.72
N HIS A 30 -13.51 -2.11 8.77
CA HIS A 30 -14.55 -1.40 8.04
C HIS A 30 -14.63 -1.87 6.60
N VAL A 31 -15.84 -2.16 6.12
CA VAL A 31 -16.11 -2.58 4.75
C VAL A 31 -16.86 -1.47 4.03
N ILE A 32 -16.26 -0.92 2.96
CA ILE A 32 -16.87 0.11 2.13
C ILE A 32 -17.51 -0.55 0.92
N MET A 33 -18.83 -0.45 0.83
CA MET A 33 -19.65 -1.06 -0.23
C MET A 33 -20.36 0.02 -1.05
N GLY A 34 -20.73 -0.32 -2.27
CA GLY A 34 -21.48 0.55 -3.17
C GLY A 34 -21.34 0.12 -4.63
N PRO A 35 -22.16 0.71 -5.54
CA PRO A 35 -22.10 0.40 -6.96
C PRO A 35 -20.78 0.79 -7.62
N ASN A 36 -20.55 0.32 -8.84
CA ASN A 36 -19.40 0.74 -9.63
C ASN A 36 -19.45 2.26 -9.87
N GLY A 37 -18.30 2.90 -9.77
CA GLY A 37 -18.18 4.35 -9.91
C GLY A 37 -18.55 5.18 -8.65
N SER A 38 -18.89 4.56 -7.52
CA SER A 38 -19.21 5.28 -6.27
C SER A 38 -18.01 5.84 -5.50
N GLY A 39 -16.78 5.70 -6.02
CA GLY A 39 -15.59 6.26 -5.38
C GLY A 39 -14.82 5.34 -4.43
N LYS A 40 -15.19 4.05 -4.29
CA LYS A 40 -14.49 3.10 -3.39
C LYS A 40 -12.98 3.02 -3.64
N SER A 41 -12.60 2.78 -4.88
CA SER A 41 -11.19 2.73 -5.28
C SER A 41 -10.51 4.10 -5.18
N THR A 42 -11.25 5.17 -5.47
CA THR A 42 -10.75 6.55 -5.30
C THR A 42 -10.35 6.79 -3.86
N LEU A 43 -11.18 6.39 -2.88
CA LEU A 43 -10.86 6.53 -1.48
C LEU A 43 -9.59 5.76 -1.11
N ALA A 44 -9.48 4.49 -1.53
CA ALA A 44 -8.31 3.66 -1.26
C ALA A 44 -7.01 4.27 -1.82
N TYR A 45 -7.03 4.72 -3.08
CA TYR A 45 -5.88 5.38 -3.70
C TYR A 45 -5.57 6.75 -3.08
N THR A 46 -6.58 7.50 -2.64
CA THR A 46 -6.38 8.78 -1.91
C THR A 46 -5.68 8.53 -0.58
N ILE A 47 -6.08 7.51 0.17
CA ILE A 47 -5.41 7.12 1.43
C ILE A 47 -3.95 6.74 1.17
N ALA A 48 -3.67 6.03 0.08
CA ALA A 48 -2.32 5.66 -0.30
C ALA A 48 -1.47 6.84 -0.85
N GLY A 49 -2.08 8.00 -1.11
CA GLY A 49 -1.38 9.18 -1.63
C GLY A 49 -1.09 9.14 -3.12
N HIS A 50 -1.84 8.37 -3.89
CA HIS A 50 -1.60 8.25 -5.33
C HIS A 50 -1.81 9.60 -6.04
N PRO A 51 -0.84 10.11 -6.84
CA PRO A 51 -0.80 11.50 -7.33
C PRO A 51 -1.95 11.90 -8.27
N LYS A 52 -2.65 10.92 -8.84
CA LYS A 52 -3.82 11.19 -9.69
C LYS A 52 -5.04 11.70 -8.91
N TYR A 53 -5.08 11.50 -7.59
CA TYR A 53 -6.22 11.80 -6.74
C TYR A 53 -5.91 13.01 -5.87
N SER A 54 -6.51 14.16 -6.18
CA SER A 54 -6.27 15.42 -5.49
C SER A 54 -7.29 15.63 -4.37
N ILE A 55 -6.79 15.87 -3.16
CA ILE A 55 -7.63 16.32 -2.05
C ILE A 55 -7.94 17.79 -2.27
N GLU A 56 -9.21 18.10 -2.54
CA GLU A 56 -9.68 19.48 -2.77
C GLU A 56 -9.94 20.20 -1.45
N SER A 57 -10.51 19.51 -0.49
CA SER A 57 -10.72 19.99 0.87
C SER A 57 -10.97 18.85 1.84
N GLY A 58 -10.99 19.16 3.13
CA GLY A 58 -11.13 18.18 4.20
C GLY A 58 -9.82 17.63 4.68
N GLU A 59 -9.88 16.71 5.63
CA GLU A 59 -8.71 16.20 6.33
C GLU A 59 -8.70 14.67 6.33
N ILE A 60 -7.51 14.10 6.16
CA ILE A 60 -7.23 12.69 6.48
C ILE A 60 -6.21 12.70 7.61
N ILE A 61 -6.63 12.22 8.79
CA ILE A 61 -5.78 12.15 9.97
C ILE A 61 -5.49 10.68 10.28
N TYR A 62 -4.20 10.30 10.24
CA TYR A 62 -3.73 8.95 10.55
C TYR A 62 -2.80 8.97 11.75
N LYS A 63 -3.08 8.16 12.79
CA LYS A 63 -2.29 8.13 14.04
C LYS A 63 -2.07 9.51 14.67
N LYS A 64 -3.07 10.41 14.57
CA LYS A 64 -3.08 11.82 15.03
C LYS A 64 -2.27 12.79 14.16
N GLU A 65 -1.76 12.39 13.03
CA GLU A 65 -1.03 13.24 12.08
C GLU A 65 -1.88 13.49 10.83
N LEU A 66 -1.90 14.72 10.35
CA LEU A 66 -2.53 15.09 9.08
C LEU A 66 -1.65 14.55 7.94
N ILE A 67 -2.22 13.74 7.07
CA ILE A 67 -1.48 13.07 5.99
C ILE A 67 -1.77 13.62 4.60
N ASN A 68 -2.54 14.70 4.48
CA ASN A 68 -2.98 15.23 3.19
C ASN A 68 -1.81 15.46 2.22
N ASP A 69 -0.74 16.10 2.70
CA ASP A 69 0.43 16.50 1.90
C ASP A 69 1.57 15.47 1.93
N MET A 70 1.41 14.36 2.67
CA MET A 70 2.42 13.30 2.71
C MET A 70 2.48 12.56 1.39
N SER A 71 3.70 12.33 0.90
CA SER A 71 3.97 11.49 -0.27
C SER A 71 3.54 10.03 -0.06
N PRO A 72 3.34 9.24 -1.13
CA PRO A 72 3.06 7.81 -0.99
C PRO A 72 4.11 7.07 -0.17
N GLU A 73 5.38 7.45 -0.30
CA GLU A 73 6.50 6.86 0.42
C GLU A 73 6.43 7.15 1.92
N GLU A 74 6.11 8.39 2.29
CA GLU A 74 5.92 8.79 3.70
C GLU A 74 4.73 8.07 4.32
N ARG A 75 3.61 7.96 3.60
CA ARG A 75 2.43 7.21 4.06
C ARG A 75 2.74 5.73 4.26
N SER A 76 3.46 5.13 3.32
CA SER A 76 3.94 3.74 3.42
C SER A 76 4.88 3.57 4.62
N GLY A 77 5.82 4.50 4.81
CA GLY A 77 6.73 4.54 5.97
C GLY A 77 5.97 4.60 7.30
N ASN A 78 4.86 5.32 7.37
CA ASN A 78 3.97 5.39 8.54
C ASN A 78 3.09 4.15 8.72
N GLY A 79 3.14 3.18 7.78
CA GLY A 79 2.44 1.90 7.86
C GLY A 79 1.09 1.86 7.15
N ILE A 80 0.83 2.80 6.22
CA ILE A 80 -0.32 2.70 5.31
C ILE A 80 0.06 1.77 4.17
N PHE A 81 -0.68 0.68 4.01
CA PHE A 81 -0.48 -0.32 2.95
C PHE A 81 -1.73 -0.45 2.08
N LEU A 82 -1.56 -0.44 0.78
CA LEU A 82 -2.62 -0.67 -0.19
C LEU A 82 -2.35 -1.95 -0.98
N SER A 83 -3.22 -2.96 -0.82
CA SER A 83 -3.24 -4.12 -1.72
C SER A 83 -4.00 -3.77 -2.99
N LEU A 84 -3.34 -3.91 -4.14
CA LEU A 84 -3.92 -3.55 -5.42
C LEU A 84 -4.93 -4.60 -5.90
N GLN A 85 -5.98 -4.16 -6.57
CA GLN A 85 -6.95 -5.06 -7.21
C GLN A 85 -6.26 -5.94 -8.27
N TYR A 86 -5.36 -5.33 -9.04
CA TYR A 86 -4.52 -5.98 -10.05
C TYR A 86 -3.05 -5.68 -9.76
N PRO A 87 -2.31 -6.64 -9.16
CA PRO A 87 -0.90 -6.48 -8.88
C PRO A 87 -0.08 -6.21 -10.14
N ILE A 88 0.76 -5.20 -10.07
CA ILE A 88 1.60 -4.77 -11.20
C ILE A 88 2.72 -5.80 -11.41
N SER A 89 2.99 -6.14 -12.67
CA SER A 89 4.16 -6.94 -13.05
C SER A 89 5.34 -6.03 -13.37
N ILE A 90 6.54 -6.39 -12.89
CA ILE A 90 7.78 -5.66 -13.15
C ILE A 90 8.78 -6.62 -13.82
N PRO A 91 8.73 -6.77 -15.15
CA PRO A 91 9.63 -7.68 -15.86
C PRO A 91 11.09 -7.30 -15.64
N GLY A 92 11.95 -8.31 -15.45
CA GLY A 92 13.38 -8.12 -15.24
C GLY A 92 13.80 -7.76 -13.82
N VAL A 93 12.89 -7.35 -12.95
CA VAL A 93 13.17 -7.08 -11.54
C VAL A 93 12.79 -8.29 -10.70
N LYS A 94 13.78 -9.01 -10.15
CA LYS A 94 13.52 -10.19 -9.31
C LYS A 94 12.95 -9.79 -7.94
N ASN A 95 12.03 -10.61 -7.40
CA ASN A 95 11.40 -10.40 -6.10
C ASN A 95 12.42 -10.19 -4.98
N ILE A 96 13.52 -10.94 -4.97
CA ILE A 96 14.56 -10.81 -3.94
C ILE A 96 15.15 -9.39 -3.86
N TYR A 97 15.41 -8.75 -4.99
CA TYR A 97 15.93 -7.38 -5.02
C TYR A 97 14.86 -6.35 -4.69
N PHE A 98 13.65 -6.56 -5.22
CA PHE A 98 12.50 -5.70 -4.94
C PHE A 98 12.17 -5.67 -3.43
N LEU A 99 12.01 -6.83 -2.81
CA LEU A 99 11.70 -6.95 -1.39
C LEU A 99 12.81 -6.39 -0.49
N LYS A 100 14.08 -6.68 -0.82
CA LYS A 100 15.22 -6.12 -0.06
C LYS A 100 15.25 -4.60 -0.14
N SER A 101 15.02 -4.04 -1.33
CA SER A 101 14.96 -2.59 -1.53
C SER A 101 13.80 -1.97 -0.73
N ALA A 102 12.61 -2.59 -0.77
CA ALA A 102 11.44 -2.12 -0.02
C ALA A 102 11.70 -2.13 1.50
N ILE A 103 12.25 -3.21 2.03
CA ILE A 103 12.60 -3.31 3.47
C ILE A 103 13.64 -2.24 3.84
N ASN A 104 14.68 -2.03 3.02
CA ASN A 104 15.71 -1.03 3.31
C ASN A 104 15.15 0.40 3.24
N SER A 105 14.23 0.68 2.33
CA SER A 105 13.52 1.96 2.29
C SER A 105 12.73 2.23 3.57
N LEU A 106 12.00 1.24 4.08
CA LEU A 106 11.29 1.34 5.36
C LEU A 106 12.25 1.48 6.55
N ARG A 107 13.35 0.72 6.57
CA ARG A 107 14.36 0.84 7.63
C ARG A 107 15.00 2.22 7.66
N LYS A 108 15.36 2.75 6.49
CA LYS A 108 15.89 4.11 6.34
C LYS A 108 14.90 5.17 6.82
N PHE A 109 13.62 5.04 6.46
CA PHE A 109 12.57 5.94 6.94
C PHE A 109 12.50 5.99 8.47
N HIS A 110 12.73 4.86 9.14
CA HIS A 110 12.75 4.75 10.60
C HIS A 110 14.15 4.97 11.22
N GLY A 111 15.12 5.50 10.49
CA GLY A 111 16.47 5.77 10.99
C GLY A 111 17.27 4.52 11.35
N LYS A 112 16.97 3.38 10.74
CA LYS A 112 17.65 2.10 10.94
C LYS A 112 18.62 1.83 9.80
N ASP A 113 19.73 1.15 10.11
CA ASP A 113 20.67 0.68 9.09
C ASP A 113 20.02 -0.32 8.13
N GLU A 114 20.58 -0.42 6.93
CA GLU A 114 20.13 -1.41 5.95
C GLU A 114 20.32 -2.84 6.47
N ILE A 115 19.40 -3.73 6.12
CA ILE A 115 19.52 -5.15 6.42
C ILE A 115 20.58 -5.77 5.50
N ASP A 116 21.51 -6.54 6.08
CA ASP A 116 22.46 -7.30 5.26
C ASP A 116 21.75 -8.43 4.49
N THR A 117 22.47 -9.02 3.53
CA THR A 117 21.91 -10.04 2.65
C THR A 117 21.57 -11.34 3.37
N ILE A 118 22.35 -11.70 4.38
CA ILE A 118 22.19 -12.98 5.11
C ILE A 118 20.95 -12.88 6.00
N ASP A 119 20.81 -11.80 6.75
CA ASP A 119 19.67 -11.58 7.64
C ASP A 119 18.37 -11.35 6.84
N PHE A 120 18.45 -10.66 5.69
CA PHE A 120 17.31 -10.54 4.77
C PHE A 120 16.86 -11.91 4.27
N LEU A 121 17.77 -12.80 3.84
CA LEU A 121 17.41 -14.14 3.38
C LEU A 121 16.83 -15.01 4.49
N LYS A 122 17.35 -14.93 5.71
CA LYS A 122 16.74 -15.61 6.87
C LYS A 122 15.32 -15.14 7.12
N LEU A 123 15.12 -13.81 7.11
CA LEU A 123 13.80 -13.19 7.31
C LEU A 123 12.79 -13.67 6.26
N VAL A 124 13.10 -13.49 4.98
CA VAL A 124 12.15 -13.79 3.89
C VAL A 124 11.85 -15.29 3.80
N ARG A 125 12.84 -16.16 3.98
CA ARG A 125 12.63 -17.61 4.01
C ARG A 125 11.70 -18.05 5.14
N GLY A 126 11.76 -17.38 6.28
CA GLY A 126 10.84 -17.63 7.40
C GLY A 126 9.39 -17.19 7.12
N LEU A 127 9.20 -16.20 6.24
CA LEU A 127 7.88 -15.64 5.93
C LEU A 127 7.20 -16.32 4.72
N LEU A 128 7.94 -16.81 3.75
CA LEU A 128 7.41 -17.45 2.54
C LEU A 128 6.36 -18.55 2.83
N PRO A 129 6.55 -19.47 3.79
CA PRO A 129 5.56 -20.49 4.11
C PRO A 129 4.22 -19.92 4.59
N LEU A 130 4.24 -18.76 5.27
CA LEU A 130 3.02 -18.13 5.79
C LEU A 130 2.08 -17.66 4.68
N VAL A 131 2.66 -17.28 3.53
CA VAL A 131 1.90 -16.85 2.35
C VAL A 131 1.75 -17.97 1.31
N GLY A 132 2.26 -19.18 1.60
CA GLY A 132 2.17 -20.34 0.71
C GLY A 132 2.98 -20.18 -0.58
N LEU A 133 4.11 -19.50 -0.52
CA LEU A 133 5.10 -19.38 -1.59
C LEU A 133 6.36 -20.18 -1.25
N ASP A 134 7.06 -20.68 -2.25
CA ASP A 134 8.35 -21.32 -2.11
C ASP A 134 9.51 -20.39 -2.51
N GLU A 135 10.74 -20.79 -2.21
CA GLU A 135 11.94 -19.96 -2.44
C GLU A 135 12.18 -19.63 -3.92
N SER A 136 11.67 -20.43 -4.86
CA SER A 136 11.84 -20.18 -6.29
C SER A 136 11.22 -18.84 -6.73
N PHE A 137 10.17 -18.38 -6.02
CA PHE A 137 9.54 -17.09 -6.27
C PHE A 137 10.47 -15.90 -6.06
N LEU A 138 11.46 -16.01 -5.17
CA LEU A 138 12.45 -14.95 -4.95
C LEU A 138 13.30 -14.65 -6.19
N HIS A 139 13.49 -15.66 -7.04
CA HIS A 139 14.33 -15.55 -8.24
C HIS A 139 13.53 -15.18 -9.50
N ARG A 140 12.21 -15.17 -9.43
CA ARG A 140 11.32 -14.76 -10.53
C ARG A 140 11.12 -13.24 -10.51
N SER A 141 10.84 -12.67 -11.68
CA SER A 141 10.46 -11.25 -11.79
C SER A 141 9.13 -10.99 -11.08
N VAL A 142 9.02 -9.80 -10.47
CA VAL A 142 7.83 -9.39 -9.69
C VAL A 142 6.56 -9.57 -10.53
N ASN A 143 5.71 -10.50 -10.12
CA ASN A 143 4.41 -10.81 -10.72
C ASN A 143 4.43 -11.20 -12.21
N ASP A 144 5.59 -11.39 -12.83
CA ASP A 144 5.72 -11.74 -14.24
C ASP A 144 5.50 -13.23 -14.44
N GLY A 145 4.50 -13.58 -15.27
CA GLY A 145 4.08 -14.95 -15.49
C GLY A 145 3.46 -15.65 -14.26
N PHE A 146 3.05 -14.89 -13.24
CA PHE A 146 2.35 -15.44 -12.08
C PHE A 146 0.87 -15.62 -12.38
N SER A 147 0.27 -16.68 -11.84
CA SER A 147 -1.18 -16.82 -11.79
C SER A 147 -1.82 -15.74 -10.90
N GLY A 148 -3.12 -15.51 -11.03
CA GLY A 148 -3.83 -14.53 -10.20
C GLY A 148 -3.67 -14.78 -8.69
N GLY A 149 -3.68 -16.04 -8.27
CA GLY A 149 -3.49 -16.42 -6.86
C GLY A 149 -2.05 -16.19 -6.38
N GLU A 150 -1.05 -16.51 -7.21
CA GLU A 150 0.36 -16.23 -6.90
C GLU A 150 0.64 -14.73 -6.79
N LYS A 151 0.07 -13.91 -7.70
CA LYS A 151 0.18 -12.44 -7.64
C LYS A 151 -0.36 -11.89 -6.34
N LYS A 152 -1.54 -12.38 -5.90
CA LYS A 152 -2.14 -11.95 -4.62
C LYS A 152 -1.31 -12.35 -3.42
N ARG A 153 -0.75 -13.55 -3.41
CA ARG A 153 0.16 -13.99 -2.34
C ARG A 153 1.49 -13.24 -2.33
N ASN A 154 1.98 -12.84 -3.49
CA ASN A 154 3.22 -12.06 -3.61
C ASN A 154 3.07 -10.60 -3.17
N GLU A 155 1.83 -10.10 -3.01
CA GLU A 155 1.51 -8.76 -2.50
C GLU A 155 1.49 -8.68 -0.96
N ILE A 156 1.35 -9.81 -0.29
CA ILE A 156 1.29 -9.91 1.18
C ILE A 156 2.68 -9.99 1.79
#